data_81cb9f1ec5c96a1532dcfde085fec6e1
#
_entry.id   81cb9f1ec5c96a1532dcfde085fec6e1
#
_cell.length_a   1.000
_cell.length_b   1.000
_cell.length_c   1.000
_cell.angle_alpha   90.00
_cell.angle_beta   90.00
_cell.angle_gamma   90.00
#
_symmetry.space_group_name_H-M   'P 1'
#
loop_
_entity.id
_entity.type
_entity.pdbx_description
1 polymer ?
#
loop_
_entity_poly.entity_id
_entity_poly.type
_entity_poly.pdbx_seq_one_letter_code
_entity_poly.pdbx_strand_id
1 'polypeptide(L)' 'MNDFSFQNKVKIAVTRAGGPTKVALQMGCSGSAVFTWIRDQHVPDIDKAAKLASLSGMDVRDLRPCR' A
#
# COMPACT_ATOMS: atom_id res chain seq x y z
N MET A 1 -12.90 14.53 0.99
CA MET A 1 -12.66 14.10 1.22
C MET A 1 -12.09 13.52 1.88
N ASN A 2 -11.75 13.22 2.09
CA ASN A 2 -11.42 12.62 2.76
C ASN A 2 -10.46 12.62 3.47
N ASP A 3 -10.42 13.19 4.02
CA ASP A 3 -9.61 13.49 4.72
C ASP A 3 -9.08 12.55 5.55
N PHE A 4 -9.55 11.78 6.02
CA PHE A 4 -8.96 10.73 6.72
C PHE A 4 -8.01 10.01 5.86
N SER A 5 -7.94 10.23 4.65
CA SER A 5 -7.00 9.55 3.78
C SER A 5 -5.56 9.94 4.06
N PHE A 6 -5.31 11.06 4.74
CA PHE A 6 -3.93 11.40 5.06
C PHE A 6 -3.35 10.48 6.13
N GLN A 7 -4.20 9.74 6.84
CA GLN A 7 -3.74 8.78 7.82
C GLN A 7 -3.67 7.37 7.25
N ASN A 8 -4.05 7.19 6.00
CA ASN A 8 -4.02 5.90 5.36
C ASN A 8 -2.63 5.68 4.76
N LYS A 9 -1.77 5.04 5.52
CA LYS A 9 -0.39 4.84 5.10
C LYS A 9 -0.29 4.03 3.83
N VAL A 10 -1.16 3.04 3.67
CA VAL A 10 -1.14 2.22 2.48
C VAL A 10 -1.46 3.06 1.26
N LYS A 11 -2.46 3.94 1.36
CA LYS A 11 -2.80 4.81 0.25
C LYS A 11 -1.64 5.74 -0.10
N ILE A 12 -0.99 6.28 0.91
CA ILE A 12 0.16 7.16 0.69
C ILE A 12 1.26 6.39 -0.02
N ALA A 13 1.55 5.18 0.43
CA ALA A 13 2.59 4.35 -0.17
C ALA A 13 2.26 4.03 -1.63
N VAL A 14 1.02 3.65 -1.90
CA VAL A 14 0.60 3.32 -3.25
C VAL A 14 0.73 4.55 -4.16
N THR A 15 0.32 5.70 -3.67
CA THR A 15 0.43 6.93 -4.44
C THR A 15 1.88 7.26 -4.75
N ARG A 16 2.76 7.14 -3.76
CA ARG A 16 4.19 7.40 -3.97
C ARG A 16 4.82 6.42 -4.93
N ALA A 17 4.33 5.19 -4.96
CA ALA A 17 4.87 4.16 -5.85
C ALA A 17 4.36 4.27 -7.28
N GLY A 18 3.48 5.23 -7.55
CA GLY A 18 3.00 5.46 -8.91
C GLY A 18 1.53 5.19 -9.12
N GLY A 19 0.80 4.85 -8.07
CA GLY A 19 -0.63 4.61 -8.14
C GLY A 19 -0.98 3.14 -8.15
N PRO A 20 -2.28 2.83 -7.95
CA PRO A 20 -2.70 1.43 -7.79
C PRO A 20 -2.40 0.55 -9.00
N THR A 21 -2.58 1.06 -10.20
CA THR A 21 -2.31 0.26 -11.40
C THR A 21 -0.84 -0.11 -11.49
N LYS A 22 0.03 0.86 -11.25
CA LYS A 22 1.46 0.61 -11.33
C LYS A 22 1.91 -0.34 -10.23
N VAL A 23 1.38 -0.14 -9.03
CA VAL A 23 1.70 -1.02 -7.91
C VAL A 23 1.24 -2.45 -8.22
N ALA A 24 0.05 -2.61 -8.77
CA ALA A 24 -0.44 -3.94 -9.13
C ALA A 24 0.49 -4.63 -10.12
N LEU A 25 0.96 -3.89 -11.13
CA LEU A 25 1.89 -4.44 -12.10
C LEU A 25 3.20 -4.85 -11.44
N GLN A 26 3.71 -4.01 -10.56
CA GLN A 26 4.98 -4.27 -9.87
C GLN A 26 4.87 -5.48 -8.96
N MET A 27 3.71 -5.64 -8.33
CA MET A 27 3.49 -6.72 -7.37
C MET A 27 3.04 -8.02 -8.02
N GLY A 28 2.63 -7.97 -9.28
CA GLY A 28 2.07 -9.13 -9.94
C GLY A 28 0.69 -9.51 -9.41
N CYS A 29 -0.09 -8.52 -9.00
CA CYS A 29 -1.43 -8.77 -8.49
C CYS A 29 -2.43 -7.86 -9.20
N SER A 30 -3.71 -8.02 -8.87
CA SER A 30 -4.75 -7.22 -9.50
C SER A 30 -4.90 -5.88 -8.81
N GLY A 31 -5.47 -4.93 -9.54
CA GLY A 31 -5.78 -3.63 -8.95
C GLY A 31 -6.75 -3.75 -7.80
N SER A 32 -7.67 -4.72 -7.87
CA SER A 32 -8.62 -4.94 -6.78
C SER A 32 -7.91 -5.28 -5.48
N ALA A 33 -6.84 -6.07 -5.56
CA ALA A 33 -6.08 -6.41 -4.37
C ALA A 33 -5.48 -5.15 -3.75
N VAL A 34 -4.92 -4.27 -4.58
CA VAL A 34 -4.33 -3.03 -4.08
C VAL A 34 -5.39 -2.16 -3.42
N PHE A 35 -6.56 -2.04 -4.03
CA PHE A 35 -7.64 -1.26 -3.43
C PHE A 35 -8.11 -1.86 -2.11
N THR A 36 -8.11 -3.19 -2.01
CA THR A 36 -8.46 -3.85 -0.75
C THR A 36 -7.44 -3.48 0.34
N TRP A 37 -6.16 -3.46 0.01
CA TRP A 37 -5.13 -3.06 0.97
C TRP A 37 -5.37 -1.62 1.44
N ILE A 38 -5.70 -0.74 0.52
CA ILE A 38 -5.97 0.66 0.87
C ILE A 38 -7.18 0.75 1.80
N ARG A 39 -8.24 0.03 1.47
CA ARG A 39 -9.45 0.05 2.27
C ARG A 39 -9.19 -0.48 3.68
N ASP A 40 -8.43 -1.55 3.77
CA ASP A 40 -8.15 -2.19 5.06
C ASP A 40 -6.98 -1.53 5.77
N GLN A 41 -6.27 -0.64 5.09
CA GLN A 41 -5.08 0.04 5.61
C GLN A 41 -4.03 -0.98 6.06
N HIS A 42 -3.90 -2.05 5.29
CA HIS A 42 -3.04 -3.16 5.70
C HIS A 42 -2.71 -4.01 4.48
N VAL A 43 -1.43 -4.31 4.32
CA VAL A 43 -0.96 -5.23 3.28
C VAL A 43 -0.72 -6.58 3.94
N PRO A 44 -1.53 -7.59 3.64
CA PRO A 44 -1.45 -8.86 4.36
C PRO A 44 -0.20 -9.69 4.06
N ASP A 45 0.38 -9.49 2.90
CA ASP A 45 1.54 -10.27 2.46
C ASP A 45 2.81 -9.50 2.81
N ILE A 46 3.67 -10.11 3.63
CA ILE A 46 4.87 -9.41 4.09
C ILE A 46 5.83 -9.11 2.95
N ASP A 47 5.92 -10.00 1.97
CA ASP A 47 6.80 -9.76 0.83
C ASP A 47 6.31 -8.57 0.01
N LYS A 48 5.01 -8.47 -0.19
CA LYS A 48 4.42 -7.36 -0.93
C LYS A 48 4.52 -6.07 -0.12
N ALA A 49 4.35 -6.17 1.19
CA ALA A 49 4.51 -4.98 2.04
C ALA A 49 5.94 -4.46 1.98
N ALA A 50 6.91 -5.35 2.04
CA ALA A 50 8.32 -4.96 1.96
C ALA A 50 8.62 -4.30 0.61
N LYS A 51 8.09 -4.87 -0.47
CA LYS A 51 8.31 -4.32 -1.79
C LYS A 51 7.67 -2.94 -1.94
N LEU A 52 6.46 -2.80 -1.46
CA LEU A 52 5.77 -1.52 -1.52
C LEU A 52 6.49 -0.48 -0.65
N ALA A 53 6.97 -0.89 0.51
CA ALA A 53 7.73 0.01 1.37
C ALA A 53 8.97 0.52 0.64
N SER A 54 9.67 -0.37 -0.05
CA SER A 54 10.85 0.01 -0.81
C SER A 54 10.50 0.97 -1.94
N LEU A 55 9.43 0.69 -2.66
CA LEU A 55 9.01 1.53 -3.78
C LEU A 55 8.57 2.91 -3.33
N SER A 56 7.95 2.99 -2.17
CA SER A 56 7.40 4.25 -1.66
C SER A 56 8.34 5.01 -0.75
N GLY A 57 9.41 4.36 -0.32
CA GLY A 57 10.33 4.96 0.64
C GLY A 57 9.75 5.00 2.05
N MET A 58 8.81 4.11 2.35
CA MET A 58 8.19 4.05 3.67
C MET A 58 8.65 2.79 4.40
N ASP A 59 8.31 2.72 5.68
CA ASP A 59 8.65 1.58 6.51
C ASP A 59 7.59 0.49 6.32
N VAL A 60 8.02 -0.76 6.33
CA VAL A 60 7.10 -1.90 6.27
C VAL A 60 6.06 -1.82 7.38
N ARG A 61 6.47 -1.31 8.55
CA ARG A 61 5.53 -1.18 9.67
C ARG A 61 4.37 -0.27 9.37
N ASP A 62 4.57 0.72 8.51
CA ASP A 62 3.49 1.62 8.13
C ASP A 62 2.46 0.91 7.28
N LEU A 63 2.85 -0.16 6.59
CA LEU A 63 1.98 -0.91 5.70
C LEU A 63 1.36 -2.12 6.38
N ARG A 64 1.98 -2.59 7.45
CA ARG A 64 1.48 -3.73 8.23
C ARG A 64 1.54 -3.36 9.70
N PRO A 65 0.60 -2.51 10.16
CA PRO A 65 0.61 -2.11 11.56
C PRO A 65 0.51 -3.32 12.46
N CYS A 66 1.34 -3.34 13.47
CA CYS A 66 1.33 -4.43 14.43
C CYS A 66 0.28 -4.16 15.48
N ARG A 67 -0.49 -5.18 15.82
CA ARG A 67 -1.57 -4.94 16.77
C ARG A 67 -1.29 -5.51 18.09
#